data_90019e02fc480ec5f3fdbcb317ae8db7
#
_entry.id   90019e02fc480ec5f3fdbcb317ae8db7
#
_cell.length_a   1.000
_cell.length_b   1.000
_cell.length_c   1.000
_cell.angle_alpha   90.00
_cell.angle_beta   90.00
_cell.angle_gamma   90.00
#
_symmetry.space_group_name_H-M   'P 1'
#
loop_
_entity.id
_entity.type
_entity.pdbx_description
1 polymer ?
#
loop_
_entity_poly.entity_id
_entity_poly.type
_entity_poly.pdbx_seq_one_letter_code
_entity_poly.pdbx_strand_id
1 'polypeptide(L)'
;MHLARITSAFLAFLATLVVLWVGLPLLGPVYLLLVGVAVQEYAAMMSLRGVPVRRRSLWIASALTLPASLPPGHPWMAPFGDVPWRELLLIGFALYLLVAEVFTSNRASLHSLVFTLFGYVWISWGLGLIVTLRYTPDGVTGLWYLAFPMLAIIGTDVGGYVFGSLWGKRLLAPRISPKKTVEGLLGGLALALVVVAGTMALLPLWTDFRLDLPHLLAFGVVVPLAALAGDLFESLVKRWAGVKDTGVFLPGHGGVLDRIDSTLIAVPATYVLVRLLLL
;
A
#
# COMPACT_ATOMS: atom_id res chain seq x y z
N MET A 1 -0.80 6.06 -28.10
CA MET A 1 -1.27 6.11 -26.71
C MET A 1 -0.82 4.90 -25.88
N HIS A 2 -0.83 3.66 -26.38
CA HIS A 2 -0.43 2.48 -25.58
C HIS A 2 1.06 2.48 -25.20
N LEU A 3 1.96 2.85 -26.10
CA LEU A 3 3.41 2.86 -25.86
C LEU A 3 3.78 3.84 -24.71
N ALA A 4 3.23 5.05 -24.72
CA ALA A 4 3.49 6.04 -23.67
C ALA A 4 3.02 5.58 -22.27
N ARG A 5 1.94 4.80 -22.18
CA ARG A 5 1.48 4.23 -20.91
C ARG A 5 2.39 3.11 -20.42
N ILE A 6 2.87 2.26 -21.31
CA ILE A 6 3.82 1.19 -20.98
C ILE A 6 5.16 1.79 -20.51
N THR A 7 5.67 2.77 -21.24
CA THR A 7 6.94 3.44 -20.85
C THR A 7 6.82 4.16 -19.51
N SER A 8 5.71 4.86 -19.23
CA SER A 8 5.52 5.53 -17.95
C SER A 8 5.39 4.54 -16.78
N ALA A 9 4.71 3.42 -16.96
CA ALA A 9 4.61 2.35 -15.96
C ALA A 9 5.98 1.72 -15.67
N PHE A 10 6.74 1.44 -16.72
CA PHE A 10 8.10 0.90 -16.57
C PHE A 10 9.05 1.88 -15.87
N LEU A 11 9.01 3.16 -16.21
CA LEU A 11 9.80 4.19 -15.53
C LEU A 11 9.40 4.35 -14.06
N ALA A 12 8.09 4.32 -13.75
CA ALA A 12 7.60 4.35 -12.37
C ALA A 12 8.08 3.13 -11.57
N PHE A 13 8.08 1.95 -12.17
CA PHE A 13 8.62 0.74 -11.56
C PHE A 13 10.12 0.86 -11.26
N LEU A 14 10.92 1.30 -12.23
CA LEU A 14 12.36 1.53 -12.02
C LEU A 14 12.62 2.58 -10.94
N ALA A 15 11.87 3.68 -10.96
CA ALA A 15 11.96 4.72 -9.92
C ALA A 15 11.67 4.15 -8.54
N THR A 16 10.64 3.29 -8.41
CA THR A 16 10.32 2.64 -7.13
C THR A 16 11.45 1.72 -6.67
N LEU A 17 12.05 0.93 -7.56
CA LEU A 17 13.21 0.09 -7.22
C LEU A 17 14.39 0.94 -6.74
N VAL A 18 14.68 2.07 -7.39
CA VAL A 18 15.73 3.01 -6.97
C VAL A 18 15.42 3.59 -5.58
N VAL A 19 14.17 3.99 -5.33
CA VAL A 19 13.74 4.51 -4.01
C VAL A 19 13.95 3.46 -2.91
N LEU A 20 13.55 2.21 -3.17
CA LEU A 20 13.72 1.12 -2.23
C LEU A 20 15.20 0.76 -2.04
N TRP A 21 16.00 0.80 -3.09
CA TRP A 21 17.43 0.48 -3.02
C TRP A 21 18.22 1.53 -2.25
N VAL A 22 18.00 2.81 -2.52
CA VAL A 22 18.65 3.93 -1.80
C VAL A 22 18.22 3.95 -0.33
N GLY A 23 16.97 3.54 -0.06
CA GLY A 23 16.42 3.47 1.29
C GLY A 23 16.02 4.85 1.83
N LEU A 24 16.14 5.04 3.15
CA LEU A 24 15.55 6.16 3.88
C LEU A 24 15.84 7.57 3.31
N PRO A 25 17.04 7.87 2.78
CA PRO A 25 17.31 9.19 2.21
C PRO A 25 16.38 9.58 1.06
N LEU A 26 15.91 8.60 0.28
CA LEU A 26 14.99 8.83 -0.83
C LEU A 26 13.57 8.33 -0.49
N LEU A 27 13.47 7.21 0.20
CA LEU A 27 12.20 6.64 0.65
C LEU A 27 11.43 7.60 1.56
N GLY A 28 12.12 8.29 2.48
CA GLY A 28 11.50 9.23 3.41
C GLY A 28 10.76 10.39 2.71
N PRO A 29 11.44 11.21 1.88
CA PRO A 29 10.78 12.27 1.13
C PRO A 29 9.66 11.76 0.20
N VAL A 30 9.87 10.63 -0.48
CA VAL A 30 8.84 10.03 -1.35
C VAL A 30 7.63 9.56 -0.52
N TYR A 31 7.85 8.92 0.62
CA TYR A 31 6.78 8.53 1.53
C TYR A 31 5.95 9.76 1.98
N LEU A 32 6.62 10.83 2.45
CA LEU A 32 5.95 12.04 2.91
C LEU A 32 5.13 12.71 1.80
N LEU A 33 5.66 12.74 0.57
CA LEU A 33 4.96 13.26 -0.59
C LEU A 33 3.70 12.43 -0.89
N LEU A 34 3.86 11.10 -1.04
CA LEU A 34 2.76 10.20 -1.38
C LEU A 34 1.66 10.24 -0.33
N VAL A 35 2.02 10.12 0.95
CA VAL A 35 1.06 10.17 2.06
C VAL A 35 0.40 11.54 2.15
N GLY A 36 1.17 12.64 1.97
CA GLY A 36 0.64 14.00 2.00
C GLY A 36 -0.44 14.23 0.94
N VAL A 37 -0.20 13.78 -0.30
CA VAL A 37 -1.18 13.88 -1.39
C VAL A 37 -2.35 12.93 -1.17
N ALA A 38 -2.10 11.67 -0.79
CA ALA A 38 -3.15 10.67 -0.54
C ALA A 38 -4.12 11.11 0.58
N VAL A 39 -3.61 11.70 1.65
CA VAL A 39 -4.43 12.29 2.74
C VAL A 39 -5.30 13.45 2.23
N GLN A 40 -4.77 14.27 1.32
CA GLN A 40 -5.56 15.36 0.72
C GLN A 40 -6.67 14.83 -0.18
N GLU A 41 -6.36 13.87 -1.04
CA GLU A 41 -7.33 13.22 -1.93
C GLU A 41 -8.43 12.52 -1.12
N TYR A 42 -8.03 11.76 -0.08
CA TYR A 42 -8.96 11.12 0.85
C TYR A 42 -9.90 12.14 1.52
N ALA A 43 -9.34 13.20 2.12
CA ALA A 43 -10.13 14.22 2.78
C ALA A 43 -11.07 14.94 1.81
N ALA A 44 -10.64 15.17 0.56
CA ALA A 44 -11.48 15.74 -0.49
C ALA A 44 -12.66 14.82 -0.84
N MET A 45 -12.42 13.52 -1.02
CA MET A 45 -13.49 12.54 -1.26
C MET A 45 -14.51 12.49 -0.11
N MET A 46 -14.04 12.47 1.14
CA MET A 46 -14.93 12.46 2.32
C MET A 46 -15.80 13.73 2.36
N SER A 47 -15.24 14.89 2.00
CA SER A 47 -15.97 16.15 1.99
C SER A 47 -17.13 16.17 0.99
N LEU A 48 -17.04 15.44 -0.12
CA LEU A 48 -18.13 15.31 -1.11
C LEU A 48 -19.40 14.64 -0.51
N ARG A 49 -19.21 13.87 0.55
CA ARG A 49 -20.32 13.25 1.32
C ARG A 49 -20.66 14.00 2.60
N GLY A 50 -20.12 15.20 2.78
CA GLY A 50 -20.34 15.96 4.00
C GLY A 50 -19.70 15.34 5.24
N VAL A 51 -18.76 14.40 5.07
CA VAL A 51 -18.06 13.76 6.17
C VAL A 51 -16.82 14.57 6.55
N PRO A 52 -16.81 15.18 7.74
CA PRO A 52 -15.64 15.96 8.18
C PRO A 52 -14.48 15.01 8.52
N VAL A 53 -13.28 15.35 8.03
CA VAL A 53 -12.02 14.70 8.37
C VAL A 53 -11.08 15.74 8.98
N ARG A 54 -10.44 15.40 10.11
CA ARG A 54 -9.44 16.27 10.77
C ARG A 54 -8.12 16.25 9.98
N ARG A 55 -8.14 16.87 8.79
CA ARG A 55 -7.07 16.80 7.80
C ARG A 55 -5.69 17.16 8.35
N ARG A 56 -5.59 18.21 9.19
CA ARG A 56 -4.29 18.61 9.78
C ARG A 56 -3.74 17.56 10.72
N SER A 57 -4.59 17.03 11.62
CA SER A 57 -4.21 15.99 12.58
C SER A 57 -3.83 14.70 11.86
N LEU A 58 -4.60 14.32 10.83
CA LEU A 58 -4.32 13.17 9.99
C LEU A 58 -2.95 13.32 9.30
N TRP A 59 -2.66 14.48 8.71
CA TRP A 59 -1.39 14.73 8.06
C TRP A 59 -0.20 14.66 9.03
N ILE A 60 -0.32 15.24 10.22
CA ILE A 60 0.74 15.20 11.25
C ILE A 60 1.00 13.76 11.71
N ALA A 61 -0.06 13.01 12.04
CA ALA A 61 0.07 11.60 12.44
C ALA A 61 0.70 10.76 11.31
N SER A 62 0.33 11.03 10.06
CA SER A 62 0.87 10.37 8.88
C SER A 62 2.35 10.64 8.67
N ALA A 63 2.79 11.88 8.87
CA ALA A 63 4.19 12.24 8.78
C ALA A 63 5.03 11.60 9.91
N LEU A 64 4.47 11.54 11.13
CA LEU A 64 5.11 10.90 12.28
C LEU A 64 5.19 9.37 12.14
N THR A 65 4.37 8.76 11.28
CA THR A 65 4.44 7.32 11.02
C THR A 65 5.76 6.92 10.36
N LEU A 66 6.39 7.80 9.58
CA LEU A 66 7.68 7.52 8.95
C LEU A 66 8.77 7.18 9.99
N PRO A 67 9.15 8.06 10.91
CA PRO A 67 10.15 7.72 11.93
C PRO A 67 9.67 6.61 12.88
N ALA A 68 8.38 6.58 13.23
CA ALA A 68 7.82 5.56 14.11
C ALA A 68 7.84 4.14 13.50
N SER A 69 7.98 4.02 12.19
CA SER A 69 8.04 2.74 11.46
C SER A 69 9.46 2.19 11.29
N LEU A 70 10.49 2.91 11.74
CA LEU A 70 11.85 2.38 11.76
C LEU A 70 11.98 1.28 12.83
N PRO A 71 12.61 0.14 12.50
CA PRO A 71 12.79 -0.92 13.49
C PRO A 71 13.77 -0.50 14.60
N PRO A 72 13.67 -1.10 15.80
CA PRO A 72 14.52 -0.74 16.96
C PRO A 72 16.03 -0.79 16.69
N GLY A 73 16.49 -1.74 15.87
CA GLY A 73 17.91 -1.84 15.49
C GLY A 73 18.41 -0.79 14.50
N HIS A 74 17.55 0.11 14.01
CA HIS A 74 17.98 1.14 13.08
C HIS A 74 18.77 2.24 13.81
N PRO A 75 19.91 2.75 13.27
CA PRO A 75 20.78 3.72 13.96
C PRO A 75 20.07 4.97 14.46
N TRP A 76 19.05 5.44 13.74
CA TRP A 76 18.25 6.60 14.13
C TRP A 76 17.30 6.33 15.33
N MET A 77 17.03 5.06 15.62
CA MET A 77 16.19 4.65 16.74
C MET A 77 16.99 4.27 17.98
N ALA A 78 18.30 4.13 17.86
CA ALA A 78 19.18 3.77 18.99
C ALA A 78 18.98 4.62 20.26
N PRO A 79 18.74 5.95 20.20
CA PRO A 79 18.48 6.76 21.39
C PRO A 79 17.12 6.49 22.06
N PHE A 80 16.19 5.85 21.33
CA PHE A 80 14.80 5.67 21.76
C PHE A 80 14.50 4.26 22.28
N GLY A 81 15.48 3.34 22.23
CA GLY A 81 15.34 1.95 22.69
C GLY A 81 14.33 1.12 21.89
N ASP A 82 13.97 -0.04 22.45
CA ASP A 82 13.07 -1.01 21.83
C ASP A 82 11.58 -0.70 22.10
N VAL A 83 11.20 0.56 21.95
CA VAL A 83 9.83 1.00 22.16
C VAL A 83 9.01 0.81 20.86
N PRO A 84 7.79 0.25 20.94
CA PRO A 84 6.92 0.06 19.76
C PRO A 84 6.26 1.38 19.37
N TRP A 85 7.05 2.30 18.81
CA TRP A 85 6.64 3.68 18.52
C TRP A 85 5.46 3.76 17.55
N ARG A 86 5.36 2.82 16.64
CA ARG A 86 4.29 2.77 15.64
C ARG A 86 2.94 2.45 16.29
N GLU A 87 2.92 1.49 17.19
CA GLU A 87 1.75 1.10 17.98
C GLU A 87 1.35 2.21 18.93
N LEU A 88 2.33 2.82 19.62
CA LEU A 88 2.09 3.96 20.51
C LEU A 88 1.55 5.17 19.76
N LEU A 89 2.04 5.44 18.55
CA LEU A 89 1.50 6.52 17.71
C LEU A 89 0.04 6.26 17.34
N LEU A 90 -0.31 5.01 16.95
CA LEU A 90 -1.69 4.65 16.64
C LEU A 90 -2.61 4.84 17.84
N ILE A 91 -2.21 4.31 19.01
CA ILE A 91 -2.99 4.45 20.26
C ILE A 91 -3.09 5.93 20.65
N GLY A 92 -1.97 6.65 20.68
CA GLY A 92 -1.93 8.07 21.02
C GLY A 92 -2.76 8.94 20.09
N PHE A 93 -2.74 8.63 18.77
CA PHE A 93 -3.57 9.33 17.80
C PHE A 93 -5.07 9.04 18.01
N ALA A 94 -5.44 7.78 18.26
CA ALA A 94 -6.82 7.41 18.57
C ALA A 94 -7.33 8.13 19.85
N LEU A 95 -6.53 8.11 20.92
CA LEU A 95 -6.85 8.83 22.16
C LEU A 95 -6.95 10.34 21.94
N TYR A 96 -6.02 10.93 21.18
CA TYR A 96 -6.11 12.34 20.80
C TYR A 96 -7.42 12.66 20.08
N LEU A 97 -7.84 11.83 19.12
CA LEU A 97 -9.09 12.04 18.38
C LEU A 97 -10.31 11.95 19.30
N LEU A 98 -10.33 10.99 20.23
CA LEU A 98 -11.40 10.86 21.23
C LEU A 98 -11.50 12.13 22.09
N VAL A 99 -10.39 12.58 22.66
CA VAL A 99 -10.35 13.78 23.49
C VAL A 99 -10.71 15.03 22.68
N ALA A 100 -10.13 15.17 21.49
CA ALA A 100 -10.40 16.31 20.61
C ALA A 100 -11.88 16.39 20.20
N GLU A 101 -12.58 15.26 20.04
CA GLU A 101 -13.99 15.26 19.69
C GLU A 101 -14.88 15.65 20.87
N VAL A 102 -14.53 15.23 22.09
CA VAL A 102 -15.24 15.62 23.33
C VAL A 102 -15.18 17.14 23.57
N PHE A 103 -14.02 17.76 23.30
CA PHE A 103 -13.82 19.19 23.54
C PHE A 103 -14.15 20.10 22.34
N THR A 104 -14.56 19.55 21.20
CA THR A 104 -14.99 20.34 20.05
C THR A 104 -16.46 20.74 20.25
N SER A 105 -16.70 21.96 20.73
CA SER A 105 -17.95 22.43 21.31
C SER A 105 -19.16 22.56 20.38
N ASN A 106 -19.02 22.55 19.06
CA ASN A 106 -20.13 22.92 18.19
C ASN A 106 -20.71 21.86 17.27
N ARG A 107 -20.10 20.73 17.09
CA ARG A 107 -20.62 19.59 16.29
C ARG A 107 -19.73 18.37 16.49
N ALA A 108 -19.64 17.86 17.73
CA ALA A 108 -19.04 16.56 17.97
C ALA A 108 -19.63 15.56 16.99
N SER A 109 -18.83 15.02 16.12
CA SER A 109 -19.26 14.11 15.07
C SER A 109 -18.44 12.82 15.14
N LEU A 110 -19.06 11.77 15.62
CA LEU A 110 -18.44 10.44 15.57
C LEU A 110 -17.93 10.07 14.17
N HIS A 111 -18.57 10.62 13.12
CA HIS A 111 -18.09 10.46 11.75
C HIS A 111 -16.69 11.08 11.56
N SER A 112 -16.43 12.27 12.13
CA SER A 112 -15.10 12.90 12.05
C SER A 112 -14.03 12.01 12.66
N LEU A 113 -14.29 11.49 13.85
CA LEU A 113 -13.38 10.57 14.55
C LEU A 113 -13.14 9.30 13.72
N VAL A 114 -14.25 8.61 13.35
CA VAL A 114 -14.17 7.31 12.65
C VAL A 114 -13.44 7.45 11.31
N PHE A 115 -13.82 8.42 10.49
CA PHE A 115 -13.21 8.57 9.17
C PHE A 115 -11.80 9.15 9.22
N THR A 116 -11.45 9.95 10.24
CA THR A 116 -10.06 10.39 10.42
C THR A 116 -9.16 9.22 10.85
N LEU A 117 -9.60 8.41 11.83
CA LEU A 117 -8.86 7.24 12.26
C LEU A 117 -8.76 6.18 11.16
N PHE A 118 -9.86 5.94 10.45
CA PHE A 118 -9.89 5.03 9.30
C PHE A 118 -8.89 5.47 8.22
N GLY A 119 -8.88 6.76 7.84
CA GLY A 119 -7.91 7.28 6.86
C GLY A 119 -6.47 7.11 7.32
N TYR A 120 -6.19 7.28 8.62
CA TYR A 120 -4.88 7.04 9.18
C TYR A 120 -4.45 5.57 9.06
N VAL A 121 -5.32 4.64 9.48
CA VAL A 121 -5.02 3.20 9.46
C VAL A 121 -4.88 2.70 8.02
N TRP A 122 -5.79 3.08 7.16
CA TRP A 122 -5.82 2.59 5.78
C TRP A 122 -4.64 3.12 4.97
N ILE A 123 -4.35 4.44 5.04
CA ILE A 123 -3.33 5.06 4.18
C ILE A 123 -1.96 5.00 4.87
N SER A 124 -1.84 5.61 6.03
CA SER A 124 -0.54 5.97 6.58
C SER A 124 0.09 4.86 7.40
N TRP A 125 -0.70 4.23 8.26
CA TRP A 125 -0.21 3.13 9.10
C TRP A 125 0.16 1.91 8.26
N GLY A 126 -0.63 1.60 7.23
CA GLY A 126 -0.34 0.54 6.26
C GLY A 126 0.92 0.81 5.44
N LEU A 127 1.06 2.03 4.88
CA LEU A 127 2.25 2.42 4.12
C LEU A 127 3.52 2.51 4.96
N GLY A 128 3.41 2.85 6.24
CA GLY A 128 4.54 2.84 7.17
C GLY A 128 5.24 1.48 7.25
N LEU A 129 4.51 0.39 7.00
CA LEU A 129 5.07 -0.97 6.96
C LEU A 129 6.11 -1.16 5.85
N ILE A 130 6.10 -0.33 4.78
CA ILE A 130 7.16 -0.33 3.78
C ILE A 130 8.50 -0.02 4.46
N VAL A 131 8.52 0.98 5.35
CA VAL A 131 9.74 1.35 6.08
C VAL A 131 10.17 0.23 7.02
N THR A 132 9.23 -0.36 7.76
CA THR A 132 9.52 -1.48 8.66
C THR A 132 10.09 -2.67 7.88
N LEU A 133 9.42 -3.11 6.81
CA LEU A 133 9.87 -4.23 5.98
C LEU A 133 11.23 -3.96 5.34
N ARG A 134 11.48 -2.71 4.88
CA ARG A 134 12.73 -2.34 4.21
C ARG A 134 13.97 -2.59 5.07
N TYR A 135 13.83 -2.53 6.38
CA TYR A 135 14.93 -2.65 7.33
C TYR A 135 14.82 -3.87 8.25
N THR A 136 13.93 -4.82 7.97
CA THR A 136 13.72 -6.02 8.77
C THR A 136 14.12 -7.28 7.99
N PRO A 137 14.88 -8.20 8.55
CA PRO A 137 15.73 -8.07 9.76
C PRO A 137 16.94 -7.17 9.51
N ASP A 138 17.28 -6.95 8.26
CA ASP A 138 18.38 -6.13 7.78
C ASP A 138 18.02 -5.43 6.46
N GLY A 139 18.87 -4.48 6.02
CA GLY A 139 18.59 -3.67 4.84
C GLY A 139 18.66 -4.42 3.51
N VAL A 140 19.32 -5.58 3.44
CA VAL A 140 19.42 -6.39 2.21
C VAL A 140 18.21 -7.32 2.10
N THR A 141 17.93 -8.08 3.14
CA THR A 141 16.77 -8.98 3.21
C THR A 141 15.46 -8.21 3.08
N GLY A 142 15.34 -7.06 3.77
CA GLY A 142 14.17 -6.20 3.70
C GLY A 142 13.90 -5.64 2.30
N LEU A 143 14.92 -5.44 1.48
CA LEU A 143 14.73 -5.07 0.08
C LEU A 143 13.95 -6.16 -0.68
N TRP A 144 14.28 -7.43 -0.44
CA TRP A 144 13.61 -8.56 -1.09
C TRP A 144 12.19 -8.76 -0.57
N TYR A 145 11.94 -8.50 0.72
CA TYR A 145 10.59 -8.52 1.29
C TYR A 145 9.64 -7.49 0.66
N LEU A 146 10.17 -6.47 -0.02
CA LEU A 146 9.39 -5.50 -0.78
C LEU A 146 9.40 -5.79 -2.29
N ALA A 147 10.53 -6.24 -2.84
CA ALA A 147 10.65 -6.51 -4.27
C ALA A 147 9.73 -7.66 -4.72
N PHE A 148 9.67 -8.77 -3.94
CA PHE A 148 8.79 -9.90 -4.29
C PHE A 148 7.31 -9.53 -4.34
N PRO A 149 6.73 -8.86 -3.33
CA PRO A 149 5.35 -8.37 -3.41
C PRO A 149 5.09 -7.46 -4.60
N MET A 150 6.00 -6.53 -4.89
CA MET A 150 5.87 -5.67 -6.07
C MET A 150 5.81 -6.45 -7.38
N LEU A 151 6.71 -7.42 -7.53
CA LEU A 151 6.74 -8.28 -8.72
C LEU A 151 5.46 -9.13 -8.82
N ALA A 152 4.96 -9.65 -7.69
CA ALA A 152 3.70 -10.38 -7.63
C ALA A 152 2.51 -9.50 -8.05
N ILE A 153 2.43 -8.26 -7.56
CA ILE A 153 1.39 -7.28 -7.93
C ILE A 153 1.45 -7.00 -9.44
N ILE A 154 2.63 -6.70 -9.97
CA ILE A 154 2.81 -6.44 -11.41
C ILE A 154 2.40 -7.67 -12.24
N GLY A 155 2.82 -8.86 -11.83
CA GLY A 155 2.41 -10.12 -12.47
C GLY A 155 0.89 -10.27 -12.47
N THR A 156 0.24 -9.94 -11.34
CA THR A 156 -1.22 -9.98 -11.21
C THR A 156 -1.91 -8.98 -12.15
N ASP A 157 -1.44 -7.75 -12.21
CA ASP A 157 -2.05 -6.71 -13.05
C ASP A 157 -1.90 -7.03 -14.54
N VAL A 158 -0.71 -7.44 -14.96
CA VAL A 158 -0.44 -7.84 -16.36
C VAL A 158 -1.24 -9.08 -16.71
N GLY A 159 -1.19 -10.13 -15.89
CA GLY A 159 -1.95 -11.35 -16.10
C GLY A 159 -3.46 -11.10 -16.07
N GLY A 160 -3.93 -10.32 -15.12
CA GLY A 160 -5.33 -9.92 -14.99
C GLY A 160 -5.84 -9.20 -16.23
N TYR A 161 -5.04 -8.28 -16.79
CA TYR A 161 -5.36 -7.59 -18.03
C TYR A 161 -5.35 -8.54 -19.25
N VAL A 162 -4.29 -9.32 -19.43
CA VAL A 162 -4.14 -10.21 -20.60
C VAL A 162 -5.23 -11.29 -20.60
N PHE A 163 -5.33 -12.07 -19.52
CA PHE A 163 -6.27 -13.18 -19.44
C PHE A 163 -7.72 -12.69 -19.33
N GLY A 164 -7.95 -11.58 -18.65
CA GLY A 164 -9.26 -10.96 -18.57
C GLY A 164 -9.75 -10.40 -19.91
N SER A 165 -8.85 -9.84 -20.72
CA SER A 165 -9.22 -9.34 -22.06
C SER A 165 -9.43 -10.43 -23.08
N LEU A 166 -8.68 -11.54 -23.01
CA LEU A 166 -8.75 -12.64 -23.97
C LEU A 166 -9.87 -13.64 -23.67
N TRP A 167 -10.05 -13.98 -22.38
CA TRP A 167 -10.95 -15.07 -21.95
C TRP A 167 -11.97 -14.65 -20.90
N GLY A 168 -12.00 -13.37 -20.48
CA GLY A 168 -12.90 -12.88 -19.43
C GLY A 168 -14.37 -13.03 -19.85
N LYS A 169 -15.15 -13.79 -19.04
CA LYS A 169 -16.58 -14.00 -19.23
C LYS A 169 -17.38 -13.67 -17.99
N ARG A 170 -16.85 -13.99 -16.80
CA ARG A 170 -17.53 -13.82 -15.52
C ARG A 170 -16.99 -12.58 -14.81
N LEU A 171 -17.85 -11.59 -14.58
CA LEU A 171 -17.48 -10.38 -13.86
C LEU A 171 -17.20 -10.71 -12.38
N LEU A 172 -16.10 -10.18 -11.85
CA LEU A 172 -15.68 -10.41 -10.46
C LEU A 172 -16.45 -9.51 -9.49
N ALA A 173 -16.56 -8.22 -9.79
CA ALA A 173 -17.23 -7.23 -8.92
C ALA A 173 -18.02 -6.21 -9.77
N PRO A 174 -19.17 -6.59 -10.37
CA PRO A 174 -19.87 -5.78 -11.38
C PRO A 174 -20.26 -4.38 -10.92
N ARG A 175 -20.62 -4.23 -9.64
CA ARG A 175 -21.09 -2.96 -9.07
C ARG A 175 -19.95 -2.00 -8.74
N ILE A 176 -18.75 -2.51 -8.52
CA ILE A 176 -17.58 -1.76 -8.03
C ILE A 176 -16.60 -1.52 -9.17
N SER A 177 -16.19 -2.61 -9.84
CA SER A 177 -15.23 -2.62 -10.95
C SER A 177 -15.74 -3.51 -12.09
N PRO A 178 -16.53 -2.96 -13.04
CA PRO A 178 -17.22 -3.75 -14.08
C PRO A 178 -16.29 -4.33 -15.14
N LYS A 179 -15.00 -4.06 -15.09
CA LYS A 179 -14.01 -4.59 -16.05
C LYS A 179 -13.22 -5.78 -15.51
N LYS A 180 -13.28 -6.05 -14.18
CA LYS A 180 -12.57 -7.18 -13.59
C LYS A 180 -13.33 -8.47 -13.77
N THR A 181 -12.63 -9.54 -14.17
CA THR A 181 -13.20 -10.87 -14.44
C THR A 181 -12.54 -11.93 -13.57
N VAL A 182 -13.25 -13.02 -13.32
CA VAL A 182 -12.75 -14.19 -12.58
C VAL A 182 -11.59 -14.85 -13.35
N GLU A 183 -11.71 -14.95 -14.67
CA GLU A 183 -10.66 -15.50 -15.54
C GLU A 183 -9.41 -14.62 -15.51
N GLY A 184 -9.59 -13.29 -15.45
CA GLY A 184 -8.49 -12.34 -15.25
C GLY A 184 -7.81 -12.53 -13.89
N LEU A 185 -8.58 -12.73 -12.81
CA LEU A 185 -8.01 -13.03 -11.50
C LEU A 185 -7.15 -14.29 -11.52
N LEU A 186 -7.68 -15.39 -12.07
CA LEU A 186 -6.94 -16.66 -12.13
C LEU A 186 -5.67 -16.54 -12.97
N GLY A 187 -5.76 -15.86 -14.13
CA GLY A 187 -4.60 -15.57 -14.99
C GLY A 187 -3.58 -14.66 -14.30
N GLY A 188 -4.05 -13.68 -13.54
CA GLY A 188 -3.21 -12.81 -12.72
C GLY A 188 -2.44 -13.58 -11.65
N LEU A 189 -3.13 -14.45 -10.89
CA LEU A 189 -2.50 -15.30 -9.89
C LEU A 189 -1.46 -16.26 -10.51
N ALA A 190 -1.82 -16.88 -11.64
CA ALA A 190 -0.90 -17.77 -12.35
C ALA A 190 0.37 -17.03 -12.79
N LEU A 191 0.22 -15.83 -13.37
CA LEU A 191 1.38 -15.05 -13.81
C LEU A 191 2.19 -14.51 -12.62
N ALA A 192 1.55 -14.11 -11.53
CA ALA A 192 2.26 -13.72 -10.30
C ALA A 192 3.13 -14.86 -9.76
N LEU A 193 2.59 -16.07 -9.69
CA LEU A 193 3.36 -17.27 -9.28
C LEU A 193 4.55 -17.53 -10.21
N VAL A 194 4.35 -17.43 -11.53
CA VAL A 194 5.44 -17.60 -12.51
C VAL A 194 6.52 -16.55 -12.33
N VAL A 195 6.13 -15.29 -12.11
CA VAL A 195 7.08 -14.17 -11.91
C VAL A 195 7.86 -14.34 -10.61
N VAL A 196 7.18 -14.66 -9.51
CA VAL A 196 7.83 -14.88 -8.20
C VAL A 196 8.75 -16.10 -8.26
N ALA A 197 8.30 -17.22 -8.84
CA ALA A 197 9.10 -18.44 -8.98
C ALA A 197 10.30 -18.19 -9.90
N GLY A 198 10.12 -17.54 -11.03
CA GLY A 198 11.20 -17.19 -11.96
C GLY A 198 12.24 -16.28 -11.32
N THR A 199 11.80 -15.26 -10.56
CA THR A 199 12.70 -14.39 -9.80
C THR A 199 13.48 -15.20 -8.77
N MET A 200 12.83 -16.11 -8.05
CA MET A 200 13.50 -16.95 -7.04
C MET A 200 14.48 -17.94 -7.67
N ALA A 201 14.22 -18.43 -8.88
CA ALA A 201 15.15 -19.29 -9.60
C ALA A 201 16.43 -18.54 -10.06
N LEU A 202 16.32 -17.27 -10.39
CA LEU A 202 17.43 -16.43 -10.86
C LEU A 202 18.20 -15.74 -9.73
N LEU A 203 17.51 -15.38 -8.65
CA LEU A 203 18.07 -14.62 -7.53
C LEU A 203 19.29 -15.28 -6.87
N PRO A 204 19.36 -16.64 -6.72
CA PRO A 204 20.51 -17.35 -6.20
C PRO A 204 21.85 -17.07 -6.91
N LEU A 205 21.80 -16.59 -8.12
CA LEU A 205 23.00 -16.20 -8.88
C LEU A 205 23.67 -14.92 -8.35
N TRP A 206 22.96 -14.15 -7.53
CA TRP A 206 23.35 -12.77 -7.14
C TRP A 206 23.28 -12.56 -5.62
N THR A 207 22.52 -13.36 -4.89
CA THR A 207 22.30 -13.21 -3.44
C THR A 207 22.11 -14.56 -2.75
N ASP A 208 22.29 -14.59 -1.42
CA ASP A 208 22.00 -15.76 -0.59
C ASP A 208 20.53 -15.85 -0.15
N PHE A 209 19.71 -14.86 -0.55
CA PHE A 209 18.29 -14.86 -0.20
C PHE A 209 17.56 -16.04 -0.85
N ARG A 210 16.81 -16.79 -0.04
CA ARG A 210 16.04 -17.96 -0.47
C ARG A 210 14.68 -17.97 0.18
N LEU A 211 13.68 -18.33 -0.59
CA LEU A 211 12.36 -18.72 -0.10
C LEU A 211 12.13 -20.19 -0.49
N ASP A 212 11.68 -20.99 0.43
CA ASP A 212 11.22 -22.33 0.12
C ASP A 212 9.83 -22.30 -0.55
N LEU A 213 9.37 -23.44 -1.03
CA LEU A 213 8.13 -23.54 -1.81
C LEU A 213 6.88 -23.03 -1.05
N PRO A 214 6.67 -23.34 0.25
CA PRO A 214 5.54 -22.79 1.00
C PRO A 214 5.52 -21.26 1.05
N HIS A 215 6.66 -20.64 1.31
CA HIS A 215 6.79 -19.17 1.35
C HIS A 215 6.57 -18.56 -0.03
N LEU A 216 7.13 -19.15 -1.08
CA LEU A 216 6.93 -18.73 -2.46
C LEU A 216 5.45 -18.77 -2.84
N LEU A 217 4.74 -19.86 -2.50
CA LEU A 217 3.30 -19.97 -2.74
C LEU A 217 2.50 -18.94 -1.92
N ALA A 218 2.87 -18.73 -0.65
CA ALA A 218 2.23 -17.73 0.19
C ALA A 218 2.36 -16.32 -0.42
N PHE A 219 3.55 -15.91 -0.81
CA PHE A 219 3.77 -14.62 -1.47
C PHE A 219 3.07 -14.52 -2.83
N GLY A 220 3.15 -15.57 -3.64
CA GLY A 220 2.55 -15.60 -4.99
C GLY A 220 1.03 -15.70 -5.03
N VAL A 221 0.37 -15.98 -3.89
CA VAL A 221 -1.10 -16.07 -3.81
C VAL A 221 -1.68 -15.00 -2.89
N VAL A 222 -1.19 -14.91 -1.64
CA VAL A 222 -1.79 -14.01 -0.63
C VAL A 222 -1.59 -12.55 -1.00
N VAL A 223 -0.38 -12.16 -1.44
CA VAL A 223 -0.09 -10.77 -1.81
C VAL A 223 -0.92 -10.30 -3.00
N PRO A 224 -1.03 -11.05 -4.12
CA PRO A 224 -1.93 -10.72 -5.21
C PRO A 224 -3.40 -10.59 -4.81
N LEU A 225 -3.91 -11.48 -3.97
CA LEU A 225 -5.28 -11.40 -3.46
C LEU A 225 -5.49 -10.16 -2.59
N ALA A 226 -4.52 -9.84 -1.74
CA ALA A 226 -4.53 -8.62 -0.94
C ALA A 226 -4.46 -7.35 -1.80
N ALA A 227 -3.64 -7.35 -2.86
CA ALA A 227 -3.57 -6.26 -3.83
C ALA A 227 -4.90 -6.05 -4.55
N LEU A 228 -5.52 -7.14 -5.02
CA LEU A 228 -6.85 -7.08 -5.64
C LEU A 228 -7.90 -6.54 -4.66
N ALA A 229 -7.86 -6.99 -3.40
CA ALA A 229 -8.78 -6.50 -2.36
C ALA A 229 -8.59 -4.99 -2.12
N GLY A 230 -7.36 -4.49 -2.15
CA GLY A 230 -7.03 -3.07 -2.02
C GLY A 230 -7.63 -2.21 -3.13
N ASP A 231 -7.41 -2.60 -4.39
CA ASP A 231 -7.97 -1.91 -5.56
C ASP A 231 -9.54 -1.96 -5.55
N LEU A 232 -10.13 -3.11 -5.23
CA LEU A 232 -11.59 -3.21 -5.12
C LEU A 232 -12.13 -2.37 -3.97
N PHE A 233 -11.44 -2.33 -2.84
CA PHE A 233 -11.84 -1.53 -1.70
C PHE A 233 -11.76 -0.03 -2.01
N GLU A 234 -10.67 0.42 -2.62
CA GLU A 234 -10.52 1.82 -3.06
C GLU A 234 -11.60 2.18 -4.10
N SER A 235 -11.85 1.29 -5.05
CA SER A 235 -12.95 1.45 -6.01
C SER A 235 -14.32 1.57 -5.31
N LEU A 236 -14.56 0.79 -4.25
CA LEU A 236 -15.79 0.90 -3.44
C LEU A 236 -15.90 2.29 -2.78
N VAL A 237 -14.82 2.77 -2.16
CA VAL A 237 -14.79 4.10 -1.53
C VAL A 237 -15.06 5.21 -2.56
N LYS A 238 -14.47 5.14 -3.76
CA LYS A 238 -14.74 6.07 -4.87
C LYS A 238 -16.20 6.07 -5.28
N ARG A 239 -16.81 4.89 -5.47
CA ARG A 239 -18.25 4.80 -5.82
C ARG A 239 -19.11 5.34 -4.71
N TRP A 240 -18.79 5.05 -3.44
CA TRP A 240 -19.50 5.64 -2.31
C TRP A 240 -19.34 7.17 -2.28
N ALA A 241 -18.16 7.71 -2.55
CA ALA A 241 -17.93 9.15 -2.65
C ALA A 241 -18.61 9.82 -3.87
N GLY A 242 -19.06 9.02 -4.86
CA GLY A 242 -19.67 9.52 -6.10
C GLY A 242 -18.66 9.97 -7.15
N VAL A 243 -17.42 9.54 -7.04
CA VAL A 243 -16.34 9.86 -7.98
C VAL A 243 -15.82 8.62 -8.69
N LYS A 244 -15.05 8.83 -9.76
CA LYS A 244 -14.36 7.76 -10.48
C LYS A 244 -12.88 7.71 -10.14
N ASP A 245 -12.23 8.85 -10.02
CA ASP A 245 -10.81 8.99 -9.74
C ASP A 245 -10.66 9.81 -8.45
N THR A 246 -9.59 9.56 -7.66
CA THR A 246 -9.41 10.22 -6.35
C THR A 246 -8.88 11.64 -6.47
N GLY A 247 -8.22 11.95 -7.58
CA GLY A 247 -7.62 13.26 -7.84
C GLY A 247 -7.13 13.41 -9.28
N VAL A 248 -6.39 14.49 -9.52
CA VAL A 248 -5.79 14.83 -10.83
C VAL A 248 -4.29 15.09 -10.72
N PHE A 249 -3.63 14.44 -9.76
CA PHE A 249 -2.21 14.67 -9.49
C PHE A 249 -1.33 14.37 -10.71
N LEU A 250 -1.64 13.29 -11.45
CA LEU A 250 -0.99 12.97 -12.70
C LEU A 250 -1.97 13.15 -13.86
N PRO A 251 -1.73 14.11 -14.77
CA PRO A 251 -2.61 14.32 -15.93
C PRO A 251 -2.86 13.04 -16.71
N GLY A 252 -4.13 12.64 -16.84
CA GLY A 252 -4.54 11.43 -17.52
C GLY A 252 -4.36 10.12 -16.75
N HIS A 253 -3.90 10.15 -15.49
CA HIS A 253 -3.62 8.95 -14.69
C HIS A 253 -4.32 8.92 -13.31
N GLY A 254 -5.17 9.90 -12.99
CA GLY A 254 -5.88 9.96 -11.72
C GLY A 254 -5.03 10.52 -10.56
N GLY A 255 -5.42 10.21 -9.35
CA GLY A 255 -4.75 10.62 -8.12
C GLY A 255 -3.62 9.68 -7.68
N VAL A 256 -2.95 10.07 -6.61
CA VAL A 256 -1.94 9.25 -5.94
C VAL A 256 -2.58 8.03 -5.29
N LEU A 257 -3.74 8.20 -4.65
CA LEU A 257 -4.47 7.09 -4.05
C LEU A 257 -4.80 6.01 -5.09
N ASP A 258 -5.23 6.41 -6.31
CA ASP A 258 -5.46 5.49 -7.45
C ASP A 258 -4.20 4.70 -7.88
N ARG A 259 -3.01 5.07 -7.42
CA ARG A 259 -1.74 4.41 -7.77
C ARG A 259 -1.21 3.50 -6.68
N ILE A 260 -1.61 3.75 -5.46
CA ILE A 260 -1.12 2.98 -4.31
C ILE A 260 -2.21 2.08 -3.71
N ASP A 261 -3.41 2.06 -4.27
CA ASP A 261 -4.59 1.33 -3.80
C ASP A 261 -4.33 -0.14 -3.47
N SER A 262 -3.75 -0.85 -4.42
CA SER A 262 -3.32 -2.26 -4.27
C SER A 262 -2.26 -2.41 -3.18
N THR A 263 -1.33 -1.44 -3.10
CA THR A 263 -0.23 -1.44 -2.13
C THR A 263 -0.73 -1.27 -0.69
N LEU A 264 -1.81 -0.49 -0.48
CA LEU A 264 -2.37 -0.21 0.85
C LEU A 264 -2.81 -1.46 1.62
N ILE A 265 -3.19 -2.52 0.94
CA ILE A 265 -3.56 -3.81 1.56
C ILE A 265 -2.46 -4.85 1.35
N ALA A 266 -1.76 -4.85 0.21
CA ALA A 266 -0.71 -5.81 -0.07
C ALA A 266 0.49 -5.68 0.86
N VAL A 267 0.89 -4.46 1.24
CA VAL A 267 2.03 -4.26 2.17
C VAL A 267 1.73 -4.76 3.58
N PRO A 268 0.58 -4.45 4.21
CA PRO A 268 0.17 -5.10 5.45
C PRO A 268 0.13 -6.62 5.37
N ALA A 269 -0.42 -7.19 4.29
CA ALA A 269 -0.44 -8.65 4.10
C ALA A 269 0.97 -9.22 4.00
N THR A 270 1.86 -8.56 3.26
CA THR A 270 3.29 -8.92 3.18
C THR A 270 3.94 -8.91 4.56
N TYR A 271 3.71 -7.86 5.36
CA TYR A 271 4.24 -7.77 6.71
C TYR A 271 3.79 -8.94 7.59
N VAL A 272 2.51 -9.28 7.53
CA VAL A 272 1.96 -10.43 8.27
C VAL A 272 2.64 -11.73 7.81
N LEU A 273 2.79 -11.96 6.51
CA LEU A 273 3.49 -13.14 5.98
C LEU A 273 4.95 -13.21 6.46
N VAL A 274 5.68 -12.10 6.38
CA VAL A 274 7.08 -12.03 6.84
C VAL A 274 7.17 -12.35 8.33
N ARG A 275 6.29 -11.77 9.16
CA ARG A 275 6.30 -12.00 10.61
C ARG A 275 5.88 -13.39 11.03
N LEU A 276 5.00 -14.04 10.29
CA LEU A 276 4.49 -15.37 10.64
C LEU A 276 5.34 -16.50 10.07
N LEU A 277 6.01 -16.29 8.94
CA LEU A 277 6.65 -17.34 8.19
C LEU A 277 8.18 -17.26 8.15
N LEU A 278 8.75 -16.04 8.27
CA LEU A 278 10.17 -15.79 8.02
C LEU A 278 10.93 -15.25 9.25
N LEU A 279 10.26 -14.78 10.28
CA LEU A 279 10.82 -14.25 11.52
C LEU A 279 10.29 -15.02 12.75
#